data_f0e4f8f9a5ec55e6e41971a1133d160d
#
_entry.id   f0e4f8f9a5ec55e6e41971a1133d160d
#
_cell.length_a   1.000
_cell.length_b   1.000
_cell.length_c   1.000
_cell.angle_alpha   90.00
_cell.angle_beta   90.00
_cell.angle_gamma   90.00
#
_symmetry.space_group_name_H-M   'P 1'
#
loop_
_entity.id
_entity.type
_entity.pdbx_description
1 polymer ?
#
loop_
_entity_poly.entity_id
_entity_poly.type
_entity_poly.pdbx_seq_one_letter_code
_entity_poly.pdbx_strand_id
1 'polypeptide(L)'
;IFIRDRRLATLQTGLYASRAYLRSRDVPVSGSGMAGHDLIGSIQGEAPTAFCGESIANGRIVLKVSTTIALVDAAAQGLGIAELPCYRADAEADLVRLIPERADDFDVWLVSHADLHRTARVQALISKLVAEFETASGR
;
A
#
# COMPACT_ATOMS: atom_id res chain seq x y z
N ILE A 1 -12.93 24.92 1.40
CA ILE A 1 -11.94 24.56 0.38
C ILE A 1 -10.65 24.10 1.03
N PHE A 2 -10.06 23.05 0.53
CA PHE A 2 -8.82 22.51 1.04
C PHE A 2 -7.64 23.02 0.25
N ILE A 3 -6.54 23.29 0.96
CA ILE A 3 -5.27 23.67 0.38
C ILE A 3 -4.34 22.47 0.44
N ARG A 4 -3.76 22.10 -0.71
CA ARG A 4 -2.68 21.13 -0.77
C ARG A 4 -1.40 21.84 -0.36
N ASP A 5 -1.01 21.68 0.90
CA ASP A 5 0.07 22.47 1.50
C ASP A 5 1.43 22.03 1.00
N ARG A 6 1.76 20.74 1.16
CA ARG A 6 3.05 20.21 0.73
C ARG A 6 3.02 18.70 0.62
N ARG A 7 3.91 18.19 -0.20
CA ARG A 7 4.18 16.75 -0.24
C ARG A 7 5.05 16.39 0.97
N LEU A 8 4.58 15.44 1.78
CA LEU A 8 5.29 14.98 2.97
C LEU A 8 6.35 13.94 2.62
N ALA A 9 6.04 13.05 1.70
CA ALA A 9 6.92 11.95 1.34
C ALA A 9 6.47 11.32 0.03
N THR A 10 7.39 10.60 -0.61
CA THR A 10 7.09 9.62 -1.65
C THR A 10 7.38 8.25 -1.07
N LEU A 11 6.39 7.37 -1.05
CA LEU A 11 6.47 6.04 -0.46
C LEU A 11 6.28 4.99 -1.56
N GLN A 12 6.74 3.77 -1.29
CA GLN A 12 6.58 2.66 -2.23
C GLN A 12 5.46 1.72 -1.83
N THR A 13 4.80 1.15 -2.84
CA THR A 13 4.00 -0.06 -2.70
C THR A 13 4.74 -1.24 -3.30
N GLY A 14 4.44 -2.43 -2.82
CA GLY A 14 4.99 -3.66 -3.34
C GLY A 14 3.94 -4.76 -3.28
N LEU A 15 4.30 -5.92 -3.82
CA LEU A 15 3.46 -7.12 -3.79
C LEU A 15 3.82 -7.94 -2.58
N TYR A 16 2.82 -8.40 -1.84
CA TYR A 16 3.04 -9.17 -0.61
C TYR A 16 2.05 -10.31 -0.48
N ALA A 17 2.49 -11.39 0.13
CA ALA A 17 1.64 -12.49 0.58
C ALA A 17 2.24 -13.08 1.85
N SER A 18 1.44 -13.83 2.60
CA SER A 18 1.93 -14.49 3.80
C SER A 18 2.80 -15.71 3.45
N ARG A 19 3.67 -16.08 4.39
CA ARG A 19 4.46 -17.30 4.27
C ARG A 19 3.57 -18.53 4.12
N ALA A 20 2.45 -18.57 4.85
CA ALA A 20 1.51 -19.69 4.77
C ALA A 20 0.85 -19.80 3.40
N TYR A 21 0.47 -18.66 2.80
CA TYR A 21 -0.07 -18.64 1.44
C TYR A 21 0.95 -19.20 0.45
N LEU A 22 2.22 -18.77 0.55
CA LEU A 22 3.27 -19.19 -0.39
C LEU A 22 3.61 -20.68 -0.26
N ARG A 23 3.42 -21.27 0.91
CA ARG A 23 3.64 -22.71 1.06
C ARG A 23 2.66 -23.54 0.24
N SER A 24 1.45 -23.06 0.02
CA SER A 24 0.42 -23.78 -0.73
C SER A 24 0.30 -23.34 -2.20
N ARG A 25 0.76 -22.15 -2.54
CA ARG A 25 0.51 -21.57 -3.87
C ARG A 25 1.78 -21.16 -4.64
N ASP A 26 2.95 -21.23 -4.00
CA ASP A 26 4.22 -20.75 -4.55
C ASP A 26 4.21 -19.24 -4.87
N VAL A 27 5.33 -18.74 -5.36
CA VAL A 27 5.48 -17.35 -5.78
C VAL A 27 4.91 -17.19 -7.19
N PRO A 28 4.13 -16.12 -7.45
CA PRO A 28 3.60 -15.90 -8.79
C PRO A 28 4.72 -15.67 -9.80
N VAL A 29 4.51 -16.15 -11.02
CA VAL A 29 5.45 -15.97 -12.11
C VAL A 29 5.20 -14.60 -12.74
N SER A 30 6.23 -13.77 -12.86
CA SER A 30 6.13 -12.47 -13.52
C SER A 30 5.68 -12.66 -14.97
N GLY A 31 4.71 -11.85 -15.39
CA GLY A 31 4.15 -11.93 -16.74
C GLY A 31 3.06 -12.99 -16.92
N SER A 32 2.73 -13.76 -15.88
CA SER A 32 1.69 -14.79 -15.96
C SER A 32 0.27 -14.25 -15.77
N GLY A 33 0.12 -12.97 -15.45
CA GLY A 33 -1.18 -12.38 -15.11
C GLY A 33 -1.74 -12.88 -13.78
N MET A 34 -0.90 -13.32 -12.87
CA MET A 34 -1.25 -13.92 -11.58
C MET A 34 -2.04 -15.23 -11.72
N ALA A 35 -1.76 -15.98 -12.78
CA ALA A 35 -2.42 -17.27 -13.01
C ALA A 35 -2.26 -18.21 -11.82
N GLY A 36 -3.37 -18.77 -11.36
CA GLY A 36 -3.39 -19.70 -10.22
C GLY A 36 -3.34 -19.03 -8.86
N HIS A 37 -3.46 -17.72 -8.79
CA HIS A 37 -3.36 -16.97 -7.53
C HIS A 37 -4.65 -16.28 -7.13
N ASP A 38 -4.84 -16.17 -5.82
CA ASP A 38 -5.90 -15.42 -5.19
C ASP A 38 -5.38 -14.02 -4.85
N LEU A 39 -6.21 -13.01 -5.09
CA LEU A 39 -5.84 -11.62 -4.92
C LEU A 39 -6.80 -10.92 -3.96
N ILE A 40 -6.27 -9.97 -3.22
CA ILE A 40 -7.07 -9.13 -2.33
C ILE A 40 -7.06 -7.72 -2.92
N GLY A 41 -8.24 -7.18 -3.18
CA GLY A 41 -8.39 -5.85 -3.76
C GLY A 41 -8.95 -4.83 -2.80
N SER A 42 -8.96 -3.57 -3.22
CA SER A 42 -9.62 -2.48 -2.52
C SER A 42 -10.95 -2.18 -3.21
N ILE A 43 -11.95 -1.81 -2.41
CA ILE A 43 -13.22 -1.30 -2.95
C ILE A 43 -13.12 0.19 -3.33
N GLN A 44 -12.00 0.84 -2.99
CA GLN A 44 -11.76 2.25 -3.28
C GLN A 44 -11.28 2.42 -4.73
N GLY A 45 -11.82 3.42 -5.41
CA GLY A 45 -11.42 3.75 -6.76
C GLY A 45 -11.87 2.76 -7.83
N GLU A 46 -11.27 2.84 -9.00
CA GLU A 46 -11.56 1.93 -10.11
C GLU A 46 -10.93 0.56 -9.86
N ALA A 47 -11.54 -0.48 -10.45
CA ALA A 47 -10.98 -1.82 -10.38
C ALA A 47 -9.59 -1.83 -11.05
N PRO A 48 -8.55 -2.31 -10.36
CA PRO A 48 -7.22 -2.33 -10.94
C PRO A 48 -7.10 -3.38 -12.04
N THR A 49 -6.20 -3.14 -12.99
CA THR A 49 -5.83 -4.10 -14.03
C THR A 49 -4.46 -4.71 -13.77
N ALA A 50 -3.73 -4.13 -12.82
CA ALA A 50 -2.39 -4.56 -12.46
C ALA A 50 -2.10 -4.22 -10.99
N PHE A 51 -1.19 -4.97 -10.39
CA PHE A 51 -0.59 -4.68 -9.09
C PHE A 51 0.90 -4.42 -9.32
N CYS A 52 1.35 -3.22 -9.01
CA CYS A 52 2.76 -2.81 -9.21
C CYS A 52 3.27 -3.15 -10.62
N GLY A 53 2.46 -2.90 -11.64
CA GLY A 53 2.81 -3.17 -13.02
C GLY A 53 2.69 -4.63 -13.47
N GLU A 54 2.44 -5.57 -12.56
CA GLU A 54 2.12 -6.95 -12.93
C GLU A 54 0.64 -7.08 -13.25
N SER A 55 0.31 -7.57 -14.44
CA SER A 55 -1.08 -7.84 -14.82
C SER A 55 -1.73 -8.80 -13.83
N ILE A 56 -3.00 -8.58 -13.53
CA ILE A 56 -3.80 -9.48 -12.70
C ILE A 56 -4.94 -10.14 -13.49
N ALA A 57 -4.83 -10.14 -14.82
CA ALA A 57 -5.89 -10.61 -15.70
C ALA A 57 -6.25 -12.08 -15.49
N ASN A 58 -5.32 -12.91 -15.05
CA ASN A 58 -5.51 -14.35 -14.84
C ASN A 58 -5.61 -14.74 -13.37
N GLY A 59 -5.55 -13.77 -12.47
CA GLY A 59 -5.75 -14.00 -11.05
C GLY A 59 -7.22 -13.91 -10.68
N ARG A 60 -7.54 -14.31 -9.45
CA ARG A 60 -8.91 -14.27 -8.94
C ARG A 60 -8.98 -13.37 -7.72
N ILE A 61 -9.77 -12.31 -7.77
CA ILE A 61 -10.00 -11.46 -6.61
C ILE A 61 -10.99 -12.17 -5.70
N VAL A 62 -10.51 -12.61 -4.54
CA VAL A 62 -11.32 -13.38 -3.58
C VAL A 62 -11.91 -12.52 -2.48
N LEU A 63 -11.37 -11.32 -2.27
CA LEU A 63 -11.81 -10.42 -1.20
C LEU A 63 -11.52 -8.99 -1.60
N LYS A 64 -12.45 -8.09 -1.26
CA LYS A 64 -12.25 -6.65 -1.39
C LYS A 64 -12.48 -6.00 -0.04
N VAL A 65 -11.59 -5.11 0.34
CA VAL A 65 -11.64 -4.40 1.63
C VAL A 65 -11.57 -2.89 1.40
N SER A 66 -11.93 -2.12 2.42
CA SER A 66 -12.05 -0.66 2.29
C SER A 66 -10.90 0.14 2.91
N THR A 67 -10.01 -0.51 3.66
CA THR A 67 -8.92 0.18 4.35
C THR A 67 -7.58 -0.53 4.13
N THR A 68 -6.49 0.23 4.25
CA THR A 68 -5.14 -0.34 4.18
C THR A 68 -4.88 -1.31 5.33
N ILE A 69 -5.39 -1.02 6.52
CA ILE A 69 -5.24 -1.90 7.68
C ILE A 69 -5.88 -3.26 7.40
N ALA A 70 -7.11 -3.27 6.88
CA ALA A 70 -7.79 -4.52 6.53
C ALA A 70 -7.07 -5.27 5.40
N LEU A 71 -6.49 -4.55 4.46
CA LEU A 71 -5.73 -5.14 3.35
C LEU A 71 -4.48 -5.86 3.88
N VAL A 72 -3.73 -5.22 4.78
CA VAL A 72 -2.56 -5.82 5.42
C VAL A 72 -2.96 -7.04 6.24
N ASP A 73 -4.02 -6.94 7.04
CA ASP A 73 -4.49 -8.05 7.86
C ASP A 73 -4.93 -9.25 7.01
N ALA A 74 -5.67 -9.00 5.94
CA ALA A 74 -6.13 -10.07 5.05
C ALA A 74 -4.96 -10.80 4.41
N ALA A 75 -3.94 -10.07 3.94
CA ALA A 75 -2.74 -10.68 3.39
C ALA A 75 -1.97 -11.48 4.45
N ALA A 76 -1.82 -10.94 5.66
CA ALA A 76 -1.15 -11.62 6.76
C ALA A 76 -1.86 -12.91 7.19
N GLN A 77 -3.19 -12.94 7.05
CA GLN A 77 -4.00 -14.13 7.32
C GLN A 77 -3.89 -15.21 6.24
N GLY A 78 -3.20 -14.92 5.14
CA GLY A 78 -2.99 -15.91 4.08
C GLY A 78 -4.11 -15.98 3.05
N LEU A 79 -4.93 -14.95 2.93
CA LEU A 79 -6.07 -14.96 2.01
C LEU A 79 -5.67 -14.75 0.55
N GLY A 80 -4.50 -14.18 0.29
CA GLY A 80 -4.05 -13.95 -1.08
C GLY A 80 -2.92 -12.94 -1.17
N ILE A 81 -2.65 -12.52 -2.41
CA ILE A 81 -1.65 -11.52 -2.72
C ILE A 81 -2.29 -10.13 -2.71
N ALA A 82 -1.60 -9.15 -2.14
CA ALA A 82 -2.06 -7.78 -2.09
C ALA A 82 -0.94 -6.81 -2.47
N GLU A 83 -1.34 -5.67 -3.05
CA GLU A 83 -0.46 -4.53 -3.21
C GLU A 83 -0.53 -3.67 -1.95
N LEU A 84 0.57 -3.58 -1.22
CA LEU A 84 0.62 -2.94 0.08
C LEU A 84 1.69 -1.87 0.16
N PRO A 85 1.47 -0.81 0.95
CA PRO A 85 2.56 0.11 1.26
C PRO A 85 3.70 -0.62 1.95
N CYS A 86 4.92 -0.47 1.43
CA CYS A 86 6.07 -1.21 1.95
C CYS A 86 6.33 -0.93 3.43
N TYR A 87 6.17 0.32 3.86
CA TYR A 87 6.42 0.67 5.26
C TYR A 87 5.50 -0.06 6.24
N ARG A 88 4.29 -0.42 5.81
CA ARG A 88 3.34 -1.17 6.63
C ARG A 88 3.60 -2.67 6.54
N ALA A 89 3.80 -3.15 5.34
CA ALA A 89 3.97 -4.58 5.09
C ALA A 89 5.30 -5.11 5.62
N ASP A 90 6.37 -4.33 5.52
CA ASP A 90 7.68 -4.73 6.03
C ASP A 90 7.72 -4.84 7.56
N ALA A 91 6.78 -4.22 8.25
CA ALA A 91 6.63 -4.34 9.70
C ALA A 91 5.93 -5.64 10.13
N GLU A 92 5.32 -6.36 9.19
CA GLU A 92 4.60 -7.60 9.47
C GLU A 92 5.52 -8.81 9.24
N ALA A 93 5.79 -9.57 10.32
CA ALA A 93 6.70 -10.71 10.24
C ALA A 93 6.20 -11.82 9.33
N ASP A 94 4.88 -11.97 9.18
CA ASP A 94 4.28 -13.02 8.37
C ASP A 94 4.26 -12.71 6.88
N LEU A 95 4.49 -11.47 6.48
CA LEU A 95 4.44 -11.06 5.08
C LEU A 95 5.82 -11.14 4.41
N VAL A 96 5.80 -11.58 3.17
CA VAL A 96 6.98 -11.68 2.32
C VAL A 96 6.73 -10.85 1.07
N ARG A 97 7.71 -10.05 0.68
CA ARG A 97 7.62 -9.28 -0.56
C ARG A 97 7.85 -10.20 -1.76
N LEU A 98 6.96 -10.09 -2.74
CA LEU A 98 7.00 -10.86 -3.98
C LEU A 98 7.49 -9.98 -5.11
N ILE A 99 8.24 -10.55 -6.04
CA ILE A 99 8.75 -9.86 -7.23
C ILE A 99 9.28 -8.47 -6.81
N PRO A 100 10.37 -8.43 -6.02
CA PRO A 100 10.82 -7.17 -5.39
C PRO A 100 11.29 -6.10 -6.38
N GLU A 101 11.55 -6.47 -7.63
CA GLU A 101 11.85 -5.53 -8.71
C GLU A 101 10.61 -4.75 -9.18
N ARG A 102 9.42 -5.17 -8.77
CA ARG A 102 8.17 -4.47 -9.06
C ARG A 102 7.76 -3.63 -7.87
N ALA A 103 7.62 -2.35 -8.12
CA ALA A 103 7.17 -1.39 -7.11
C ALA A 103 6.47 -0.24 -7.82
N ASP A 104 5.54 0.39 -7.12
CA ASP A 104 4.97 1.67 -7.51
C ASP A 104 5.26 2.69 -6.42
N ASP A 105 5.36 3.94 -6.82
CA ASP A 105 5.52 5.06 -5.90
C ASP A 105 4.18 5.76 -5.71
N PHE A 106 3.96 6.28 -4.51
CA PHE A 106 2.83 7.16 -4.25
C PHE A 106 3.26 8.31 -3.35
N ASP A 107 2.65 9.47 -3.60
CA ASP A 107 2.95 10.67 -2.84
C ASP A 107 1.97 10.82 -1.68
N VAL A 108 2.51 11.20 -0.53
CA VAL A 108 1.71 11.56 0.64
C VAL A 108 1.68 13.08 0.73
N TRP A 109 0.47 13.65 0.68
CA TRP A 109 0.28 15.09 0.70
C TRP A 109 -0.39 15.53 1.98
N LEU A 110 0.07 16.68 2.49
CA LEU A 110 -0.61 17.38 3.55
C LEU A 110 -1.67 18.29 2.92
N VAL A 111 -2.90 18.13 3.39
CA VAL A 111 -4.04 18.95 2.94
C VAL A 111 -4.69 19.56 4.17
N SER A 112 -4.91 20.87 4.17
CA SER A 112 -5.58 21.58 5.26
C SER A 112 -6.70 22.47 4.74
N HIS A 113 -7.67 22.75 5.59
CA HIS A 113 -8.74 23.67 5.24
C HIS A 113 -8.20 25.09 5.17
N ALA A 114 -8.59 25.84 4.14
CA ALA A 114 -8.09 27.19 3.89
C ALA A 114 -8.26 28.12 5.10
N ASP A 115 -9.38 28.01 5.80
CA ASP A 115 -9.67 28.88 6.95
C ASP A 115 -8.83 28.57 8.17
N LEU A 116 -8.33 27.32 8.28
CA LEU A 116 -7.58 26.84 9.46
C LEU A 116 -6.08 26.75 9.21
N HIS A 117 -5.65 26.88 7.96
CA HIS A 117 -4.26 26.66 7.56
C HIS A 117 -3.26 27.51 8.35
N ARG A 118 -3.62 28.74 8.69
CA ARG A 118 -2.73 29.69 9.36
C ARG A 118 -2.86 29.70 10.88
N THR A 119 -3.72 28.87 11.46
CA THR A 119 -3.84 28.83 12.92
C THR A 119 -2.60 28.22 13.55
N ALA A 120 -2.25 28.69 14.76
CA ALA A 120 -1.06 28.21 15.44
C ALA A 120 -1.12 26.72 15.74
N ARG A 121 -2.30 26.21 16.11
CA ARG A 121 -2.47 24.76 16.39
C ARG A 121 -2.26 23.90 15.16
N VAL A 122 -2.81 24.33 14.03
CA VAL A 122 -2.64 23.59 12.76
C VAL A 122 -1.17 23.64 12.32
N GLN A 123 -0.52 24.79 12.40
CA GLN A 123 0.90 24.91 12.04
C GLN A 123 1.79 24.07 12.94
N ALA A 124 1.49 23.97 14.24
CA ALA A 124 2.23 23.10 15.15
C ALA A 124 2.10 21.63 14.78
N LEU A 125 0.87 21.19 14.41
CA LEU A 125 0.64 19.83 13.94
C LEU A 125 1.37 19.55 12.63
N ILE A 126 1.32 20.48 11.68
CA ILE A 126 2.03 20.36 10.40
C ILE A 126 3.53 20.17 10.62
N SER A 127 4.12 21.00 11.49
CA SER A 127 5.55 20.88 11.80
C SER A 127 5.91 19.51 12.36
N LYS A 128 5.05 18.98 13.24
CA LYS A 128 5.26 17.66 13.84
C LYS A 128 5.14 16.55 12.79
N LEU A 129 4.14 16.60 11.93
CA LEU A 129 3.94 15.62 10.87
C LEU A 129 5.12 15.62 9.88
N VAL A 130 5.59 16.80 9.49
CA VAL A 130 6.75 16.92 8.61
C VAL A 130 7.98 16.27 9.24
N ALA A 131 8.25 16.52 10.51
CA ALA A 131 9.39 15.93 11.22
C ALA A 131 9.28 14.40 11.29
N GLU A 132 8.09 13.87 11.56
CA GLU A 132 7.84 12.42 11.62
C GLU A 132 8.10 11.76 10.25
N PHE A 133 7.61 12.35 9.17
CA PHE A 133 7.82 11.80 7.83
C PHE A 133 9.28 11.91 7.37
N GLU A 134 10.00 12.95 7.74
CA GLU A 134 11.42 13.07 7.45
C GLU A 134 12.22 11.97 8.16
N THR A 135 11.89 11.68 9.41
CA THR A 135 12.51 10.59 10.17
C THR A 135 12.23 9.24 9.51
N ALA A 136 10.98 8.98 9.11
CA ALA A 136 10.59 7.74 8.46
C ALA A 136 11.23 7.57 7.07
N SER A 137 11.38 8.66 6.32
CA SER A 137 11.97 8.63 4.96
C SER A 137 13.49 8.41 4.98
N GLY A 138 14.13 8.66 6.10
CA GLY A 138 15.58 8.48 6.27
C GLY A 138 16.01 7.03 6.49
N ARG A 139 15.07 6.10 6.46
CA ARG A 139 15.35 4.67 6.71
C ARG A 139 15.59 3.88 5.45
#